data_5e86389e630675af88df2f747850e715
#
_entry.id   5e86389e630675af88df2f747850e715
#
_cell.length_a   1.000
_cell.length_b   1.000
_cell.length_c   1.000
_cell.angle_alpha   90.00
_cell.angle_beta   90.00
_cell.angle_gamma   90.00
#
_symmetry.space_group_name_H-M   'P 1'
#
loop_
_entity.id
_entity.type
_entity.pdbx_description
1 polymer ?
#
loop_
_entity_poly.entity_id
_entity_poly.type
_entity_poly.pdbx_seq_one_letter_code
_entity_poly.pdbx_strand_id
1 'polypeptide(L)' 'MIDYAHPSMMAERALANLHKLMLEKNYDEAIDAGIEALTETRMAINAIKHMKEQEHALRKQTASV' A
#
# COMPACT_ATOMS: atom_id res chain seq x y z
N MET A 1 -5.45 11.74 9.13
CA MET A 1 -4.01 11.59 8.84
C MET A 1 -3.81 10.49 7.82
N ILE A 2 -3.05 10.78 6.78
CA ILE A 2 -2.75 9.79 5.73
C ILE A 2 -1.55 8.97 6.20
N ASP A 3 -1.73 7.66 6.29
CA ASP A 3 -0.72 6.76 6.79
C ASP A 3 -0.50 5.62 5.77
N TYR A 4 0.74 5.42 5.37
CA TYR A 4 1.08 4.35 4.44
C TYR A 4 1.11 2.98 5.12
N ALA A 5 1.27 2.94 6.44
CA ALA A 5 1.45 1.68 7.17
C ALA A 5 0.22 0.78 7.09
N HIS A 6 -0.98 1.35 7.22
CA HIS A 6 -2.21 0.56 7.17
C HIS A 6 -2.40 -0.15 5.82
N PRO A 7 -2.36 0.56 4.67
CA PRO A 7 -2.49 -0.13 3.39
C PRO A 7 -1.31 -1.06 3.10
N SER A 8 -0.11 -0.76 3.57
CA SER A 8 1.03 -1.64 3.42
C SER A 8 0.81 -2.96 4.15
N MET A 9 0.32 -2.91 5.39
CA MET A 9 0.00 -4.11 6.18
C MET A 9 -1.11 -4.92 5.53
N MET A 10 -2.12 -4.24 4.97
CA MET A 10 -3.23 -4.91 4.29
C MET A 10 -2.74 -5.59 3.01
N ALA A 11 -1.81 -4.96 2.29
CA ALA A 11 -1.21 -5.56 1.09
C ALA A 11 -0.43 -6.83 1.45
N GLU A 12 0.36 -6.79 2.52
CA GLU A 12 1.11 -7.96 2.98
C GLU A 12 0.17 -9.10 3.37
N ARG A 13 -0.92 -8.78 4.08
CA ARG A 13 -1.91 -9.77 4.48
C ARG A 13 -2.59 -10.39 3.26
N ALA A 14 -2.94 -9.57 2.26
CA ALA A 14 -3.56 -10.05 1.03
C ALA A 14 -2.62 -10.97 0.25
N LEU A 15 -1.31 -10.64 0.20
CA LEU A 15 -0.32 -11.49 -0.46
C LEU A 15 -0.13 -12.82 0.28
N ALA A 16 -0.12 -12.81 1.60
CA ALA A 16 -0.04 -14.03 2.40
C ALA A 16 -1.26 -14.93 2.14
N ASN A 17 -2.45 -14.32 2.06
CA ASN A 17 -3.67 -15.02 1.77
C ASN A 17 -3.67 -15.61 0.36
N LEU A 18 -3.16 -14.85 -0.62
CA LEU A 18 -2.99 -15.33 -1.99
C LEU A 18 -2.14 -16.59 -2.02
N HIS A 19 -1.02 -16.58 -1.32
CA HIS A 19 -0.11 -17.73 -1.27
C HIS A 19 -0.80 -18.96 -0.67
N LYS A 20 -1.52 -18.76 0.43
CA LYS A 20 -2.27 -19.85 1.07
C LYS A 20 -3.32 -20.43 0.12
N LEU A 21 -4.06 -19.57 -0.57
CA LEU A 21 -5.09 -20.00 -1.51
C LEU A 21 -4.50 -20.76 -2.70
N MET A 22 -3.31 -20.38 -3.14
CA MET A 22 -2.60 -21.11 -4.20
C MET A 22 -2.19 -22.50 -3.75
N LEU A 23 -1.76 -22.66 -2.50
CA LEU A 23 -1.43 -23.97 -1.96
C LEU A 23 -2.65 -24.89 -1.89
N GLU A 24 -3.83 -24.30 -1.72
CA GLU A 24 -5.10 -25.02 -1.72
C GLU A 24 -5.67 -25.19 -3.13
N LYS A 25 -4.98 -24.68 -4.16
CA LYS A 25 -5.42 -24.68 -5.56
C LYS A 25 -6.75 -23.94 -5.76
N ASN A 26 -7.00 -22.93 -4.92
CA ASN A 26 -8.19 -22.10 -4.99
C ASN A 26 -7.87 -20.87 -5.82
N TYR A 27 -7.82 -21.06 -7.16
CA TYR A 27 -7.28 -20.07 -8.09
C TYR A 27 -8.10 -18.79 -8.15
N ASP A 28 -9.43 -18.90 -8.20
CA ASP A 28 -10.28 -17.71 -8.32
C ASP A 28 -10.14 -16.80 -7.11
N GLU A 29 -10.15 -17.36 -5.91
CA GLU A 29 -9.98 -16.58 -4.69
C GLU A 29 -8.56 -16.02 -4.58
N ALA A 30 -7.57 -16.76 -5.09
CA ALA A 30 -6.20 -16.27 -5.13
C ALA A 30 -6.08 -15.05 -6.04
N ILE A 31 -6.76 -15.04 -7.18
CA ILE A 31 -6.80 -13.89 -8.09
C ILE A 31 -7.43 -12.68 -7.37
N ASP A 32 -8.54 -12.89 -6.67
CA ASP A 32 -9.19 -11.83 -5.91
C ASP A 32 -8.26 -11.25 -4.84
N ALA A 33 -7.53 -12.12 -4.14
CA ALA A 33 -6.56 -11.68 -3.13
C ALA A 33 -5.44 -10.86 -3.75
N GLY A 34 -5.00 -11.23 -4.96
CA GLY A 34 -3.99 -10.48 -5.70
C GLY A 34 -4.48 -9.08 -6.09
N ILE A 35 -5.73 -8.98 -6.53
CA ILE A 35 -6.34 -7.69 -6.87
C ILE A 35 -6.43 -6.81 -5.62
N GLU A 36 -6.81 -7.40 -4.48
CA GLU A 36 -6.85 -6.68 -3.22
C GLU A 36 -5.46 -6.15 -2.83
N ALA A 37 -4.42 -6.98 -3.01
CA ALA A 37 -3.05 -6.57 -2.73
C ALA A 37 -2.63 -5.39 -3.62
N LEU A 38 -2.99 -5.41 -4.90
CA LEU A 38 -2.71 -4.31 -5.82
C LEU A 38 -3.39 -3.02 -5.38
N THR A 39 -4.65 -3.10 -4.99
CA THR A 39 -5.42 -1.94 -4.53
C THR A 39 -4.78 -1.32 -3.29
N GLU A 40 -4.44 -2.14 -2.30
CA GLU A 40 -3.82 -1.68 -1.06
C GLU A 40 -2.43 -1.11 -1.31
N THR A 41 -1.66 -1.73 -2.22
CA THR A 41 -0.34 -1.23 -2.60
C THR A 41 -0.45 0.14 -3.26
N ARG A 42 -1.44 0.35 -4.12
CA ARG A 42 -1.69 1.64 -4.75
C ARG A 42 -2.00 2.70 -3.69
N MET A 43 -2.80 2.35 -2.69
CA MET A 43 -3.12 3.26 -1.60
C MET A 43 -1.87 3.63 -0.79
N ALA A 44 -1.00 2.64 -0.55
CA ALA A 44 0.27 2.89 0.15
C ALA A 44 1.16 3.84 -0.66
N ILE A 45 1.26 3.62 -1.96
CA ILE A 45 2.05 4.49 -2.85
C ILE A 45 1.51 5.92 -2.82
N ASN A 46 0.20 6.09 -2.89
CA ASN A 46 -0.42 7.41 -2.86
C ASN A 46 -0.16 8.11 -1.52
N ALA A 47 -0.22 7.38 -0.42
CA ALA A 47 0.08 7.92 0.89
C ALA A 47 1.53 8.39 0.99
N ILE A 48 2.46 7.59 0.46
CA ILE A 48 3.89 7.93 0.44
C ILE A 48 4.14 9.18 -0.41
N LYS A 49 3.49 9.27 -1.56
CA LYS A 49 3.61 10.47 -2.42
C LYS A 49 3.14 11.71 -1.69
N HIS A 50 2.04 11.60 -0.97
CA HIS A 50 1.49 12.72 -0.21
C HIS A 50 2.44 13.13 0.92
N MET A 51 3.00 12.17 1.63
CA MET A 51 3.98 12.43 2.68
C MET A 51 5.23 13.13 2.13
N LYS A 52 5.69 12.68 0.96
CA LYS A 52 6.83 13.27 0.28
C LYS A 52 6.57 14.74 -0.07
N GLU A 53 5.38 15.02 -0.59
CA GLU A 53 4.99 16.39 -0.96
C GLU A 53 4.92 17.30 0.26
N GLN A 54 4.36 16.80 1.37
CA GLN A 54 4.28 17.56 2.61
C GLN A 54 5.66 17.87 3.16
N GLU A 55 6.55 16.90 3.18
CA GLU A 55 7.91 17.08 3.67
C GLU A 55 8.66 18.07 2.79
N HIS A 56 8.51 17.96 1.47
CA HIS A 56 9.13 18.87 0.53
C HIS A 56 8.66 20.31 0.73
N ALA A 57 7.37 20.50 0.94
CA ALA A 57 6.77 21.81 1.20
C ALA A 57 7.33 22.42 2.49
N LEU A 58 7.48 21.61 3.54
CA LEU A 58 8.05 22.07 4.81
C LEU A 58 9.52 22.50 4.64
N ARG A 59 10.31 21.74 3.89
CA ARG A 59 11.70 22.09 3.61
C ARG A 59 11.79 23.39 2.82
N LYS A 60 10.89 23.57 1.88
CA LYS A 60 10.84 24.79 1.06
C LYS A 60 10.52 26.01 1.90
N GLN A 61 9.60 25.89 2.85
CA GLN A 61 9.29 26.97 3.79
C GLN A 61 10.49 27.31 4.66
N THR A 62 11.18 26.28 5.17
CA THR A 62 12.37 26.46 5.99
C THR A 62 13.49 27.14 5.20
N ALA A 63 13.65 26.75 3.93
CA ALA A 63 14.69 27.31 3.07
C ALA A 63 14.44 28.77 2.70
N SER A 64 13.19 29.21 2.72
CA SER A 64 12.84 30.58 2.35
C SER A 64 12.96 31.57 3.50
N VAL A 65 13.31 31.08 4.69
CA VAL A 65 13.61 31.93 5.84
C VAL A 65 15.10 32.23 5.90
#